data_0c2b090f7fd7ced17f3b3d99398292b1
#
_entry.id   0c2b090f7fd7ced17f3b3d99398292b1
#
_cell.length_a   1.000
_cell.length_b   1.000
_cell.length_c   1.000
_cell.angle_alpha   90.00
_cell.angle_beta   90.00
_cell.angle_gamma   90.00
#
_symmetry.space_group_name_H-M   'P 1'
#
loop_
_entity.id
_entity.type
_entity.pdbx_description
1 polymer ?
#
loop_
_entity_poly.entity_id
_entity_poly.type
_entity_poly.pdbx_seq_one_letter_code
_entity_poly.pdbx_strand_id
1 'polypeptide(L)'
;MIRCVTLAAALIACALPAAAQMQRNFPANALRGELVVLQPPDVQLNGRPARLAPGARIRGDNNLLVVSGAIANRRLWVHYTLDTGGQLLDVWVLTATELTRPWPSTPEQARAWAFDPALQSWSRP
;
A
#
# COMPACT_ATOMS: atom_id res chain seq x y z
N MET A 1 23.11 45.83 43.43
CA MET A 1 21.83 45.38 42.90
C MET A 1 22.06 44.21 41.99
N ILE A 2 21.66 43.08 42.42
CA ILE A 2 21.79 41.83 41.66
C ILE A 2 20.56 41.74 40.74
N ARG A 3 20.77 41.86 39.47
CA ARG A 3 19.71 41.58 38.50
C ARG A 3 19.80 40.10 38.14
N CYS A 4 18.87 39.35 38.66
CA CYS A 4 18.68 37.98 38.18
C CYS A 4 18.11 38.06 36.77
N VAL A 5 18.96 37.89 35.82
CA VAL A 5 18.50 37.61 34.44
C VAL A 5 18.14 36.13 34.44
N THR A 6 16.91 35.84 34.65
CA THR A 6 16.40 34.51 34.41
C THR A 6 16.37 34.32 32.89
N LEU A 7 17.39 33.68 32.35
CA LEU A 7 17.35 33.15 31.02
C LEU A 7 16.34 32.02 31.03
N ALA A 8 15.12 32.32 30.65
CA ALA A 8 14.15 31.27 30.30
C ALA A 8 14.67 30.68 29.00
N ALA A 9 15.42 29.58 29.10
CA ALA A 9 15.69 28.75 27.97
C ALA A 9 14.34 28.15 27.56
N ALA A 10 13.70 28.78 26.59
CA ALA A 10 12.59 28.17 25.91
C ALA A 10 13.14 26.94 25.19
N LEU A 11 13.01 25.80 25.79
CA LEU A 11 13.13 24.52 25.12
C LEU A 11 11.97 24.49 24.11
N ILE A 12 12.28 24.96 22.91
CA ILE A 12 11.44 24.65 21.77
C ILE A 12 11.66 23.17 21.53
N ALA A 13 10.83 22.36 22.17
CA ALA A 13 10.67 21.00 21.74
C ALA A 13 10.16 21.09 20.29
N CYS A 14 11.06 20.91 19.33
CA CYS A 14 10.66 20.59 17.99
C CYS A 14 9.95 19.26 18.06
N ALA A 15 8.65 19.31 18.34
CA ALA A 15 7.79 18.20 18.02
C ALA A 15 7.88 18.10 16.49
N LEU A 16 8.81 17.27 16.01
CA LEU A 16 8.73 16.76 14.65
C LEU A 16 7.33 16.18 14.56
N PRO A 17 6.47 16.65 13.62
CA PRO A 17 5.30 15.89 13.34
C PRO A 17 5.83 14.51 13.01
N ALA A 18 5.57 13.55 13.89
CA ALA A 18 5.64 12.18 13.47
C ALA A 18 4.75 12.17 12.23
N ALA A 19 5.38 12.12 11.07
CA ALA A 19 4.64 11.81 9.86
C ALA A 19 3.96 10.50 10.21
N ALA A 20 2.72 10.60 10.65
CA ALA A 20 1.91 9.45 10.95
C ALA A 20 1.82 8.76 9.59
N GLN A 21 2.73 7.82 9.36
CA GLN A 21 2.60 6.91 8.25
C GLN A 21 1.29 6.22 8.49
N MET A 22 0.28 6.64 7.73
CA MET A 22 -1.03 6.08 7.84
C MET A 22 -0.91 4.60 7.52
N GLN A 23 -1.05 3.76 8.55
CA GLN A 23 -1.11 2.33 8.33
C GLN A 23 -2.41 2.03 7.62
N ARG A 24 -2.29 1.60 6.38
CA ARG A 24 -3.45 1.16 5.62
C ARG A 24 -3.78 -0.28 6.00
N ASN A 25 -5.07 -0.55 6.05
CA ASN A 25 -5.59 -1.88 6.30
C ASN A 25 -5.97 -2.53 4.97
N PHE A 26 -5.28 -3.62 4.65
CA PHE A 26 -5.59 -4.40 3.47
C PHE A 26 -6.40 -5.62 3.86
N PRO A 27 -7.35 -6.05 3.02
CA PRO A 27 -8.11 -7.27 3.31
C PRO A 27 -7.23 -8.51 3.23
N ALA A 28 -7.60 -9.54 3.97
CA ALA A 28 -6.86 -10.81 4.01
C ALA A 28 -6.78 -11.53 2.67
N ASN A 29 -7.71 -11.24 1.76
CA ASN A 29 -7.72 -11.81 0.42
C ASN A 29 -6.92 -11.02 -0.60
N ALA A 30 -6.31 -9.90 -0.21
CA ALA A 30 -5.41 -9.18 -1.09
C ALA A 30 -4.11 -9.95 -1.29
N LEU A 31 -3.59 -9.91 -2.50
CA LEU A 31 -2.32 -10.52 -2.86
C LEU A 31 -1.35 -9.43 -3.31
N ARG A 32 -0.06 -9.70 -3.16
CA ARG A 32 0.99 -8.81 -3.64
C ARG A 32 1.38 -9.21 -5.06
N GLY A 33 1.56 -8.22 -5.91
CA GLY A 33 2.05 -8.44 -7.26
C GLY A 33 2.67 -7.21 -7.88
N GLU A 34 3.28 -7.39 -9.04
CA GLU A 34 3.80 -6.31 -9.88
C GLU A 34 2.77 -6.00 -10.96
N LEU A 35 2.35 -4.76 -11.02
CA LEU A 35 1.34 -4.29 -11.96
C LEU A 35 1.96 -3.32 -12.96
N VAL A 36 1.61 -3.51 -14.22
CA VAL A 36 1.83 -2.53 -15.28
C VAL A 36 0.49 -2.26 -15.94
N VAL A 37 0.00 -1.04 -15.87
CA VAL A 37 -1.18 -0.62 -16.62
C VAL A 37 -0.74 -0.34 -18.04
N LEU A 38 -1.36 -0.99 -19.00
CA LEU A 38 -1.11 -0.77 -20.42
C LEU A 38 -2.12 0.24 -20.95
N GLN A 39 -3.04 -0.20 -21.75
CA GLN A 39 -4.15 0.61 -22.22
C GLN A 39 -5.41 0.15 -21.46
N PRO A 40 -5.87 0.91 -20.46
CA PRO A 40 -6.97 0.47 -19.63
C PRO A 40 -8.18 0.02 -20.45
N PRO A 41 -8.84 -1.08 -20.08
CA PRO A 41 -8.67 -1.88 -18.86
C PRO A 41 -7.55 -2.94 -18.91
N ASP A 42 -6.76 -3.01 -19.96
CA ASP A 42 -5.72 -4.00 -20.12
C ASP A 42 -4.50 -3.68 -19.25
N VAL A 43 -4.06 -4.66 -18.50
CA VAL A 43 -2.91 -4.57 -17.60
C VAL A 43 -2.05 -5.82 -17.71
N GLN A 44 -0.84 -5.74 -17.16
CA GLN A 44 -0.03 -6.93 -16.89
C GLN A 44 0.10 -7.08 -15.37
N LEU A 45 -0.17 -8.27 -14.90
CA LEU A 45 -0.01 -8.65 -13.50
C LEU A 45 1.00 -9.78 -13.41
N ASN A 46 2.12 -9.51 -12.75
CA ASN A 46 3.25 -10.45 -12.66
C ASN A 46 3.73 -10.93 -14.04
N GLY A 47 3.76 -10.03 -15.02
CA GLY A 47 4.18 -10.31 -16.38
C GLY A 47 3.14 -11.03 -17.25
N ARG A 48 1.93 -11.26 -16.74
CA ARG A 48 0.86 -11.95 -17.45
C ARG A 48 -0.27 -10.99 -17.80
N PRO A 49 -0.94 -11.17 -18.95
CA PRO A 49 -2.10 -10.36 -19.29
C PRO A 49 -3.21 -10.50 -18.24
N ALA A 50 -3.80 -9.39 -17.86
CA ALA A 50 -4.94 -9.32 -16.96
C ALA A 50 -5.78 -8.10 -17.32
N ARG A 51 -6.89 -7.91 -16.62
CA ARG A 51 -7.79 -6.78 -16.85
C ARG A 51 -8.28 -6.20 -15.54
N LEU A 52 -8.48 -4.89 -15.55
CA LEU A 52 -9.20 -4.19 -14.51
C LEU A 52 -10.70 -4.45 -14.66
N ALA A 53 -11.37 -4.74 -13.55
CA ALA A 53 -12.82 -4.89 -13.53
C ALA A 53 -13.51 -3.55 -13.83
N PRO A 54 -14.72 -3.55 -14.37
CA PRO A 54 -15.56 -2.34 -14.38
C PRO A 54 -15.75 -1.85 -12.96
N GLY A 55 -15.46 -0.57 -12.73
CA GLY A 55 -15.50 0.01 -11.39
C GLY A 55 -14.30 -0.32 -10.50
N ALA A 56 -13.21 -0.86 -11.06
CA ALA A 56 -11.97 -1.07 -10.33
C ALA A 56 -11.46 0.23 -9.70
N ARG A 57 -10.96 0.12 -8.46
CA ARG A 57 -10.43 1.25 -7.71
C ARG A 57 -8.94 1.07 -7.54
N ILE A 58 -8.17 2.06 -7.98
CA ILE A 58 -6.73 2.10 -7.78
C ILE A 58 -6.44 3.22 -6.79
N ARG A 59 -5.79 2.88 -5.68
CA ARG A 59 -5.30 3.86 -4.71
C ARG A 59 -3.80 3.97 -4.81
N GLY A 60 -3.31 5.21 -4.85
CA GLY A 60 -1.88 5.47 -4.82
C GLY A 60 -1.26 5.19 -3.46
N ASP A 61 0.04 5.41 -3.38
CA ASP A 61 0.79 5.26 -2.12
C ASP A 61 0.35 6.27 -1.04
N ASN A 62 -0.28 7.36 -1.44
CA ASN A 62 -0.93 8.34 -0.55
C ASN A 62 -2.37 7.96 -0.18
N ASN A 63 -2.83 6.79 -0.56
CA ASN A 63 -4.19 6.27 -0.34
C ASN A 63 -5.31 7.03 -1.09
N LEU A 64 -4.97 7.92 -1.99
CA LEU A 64 -5.95 8.61 -2.82
C LEU A 64 -6.23 7.83 -4.10
N LEU A 65 -7.46 7.94 -4.61
CA LEU A 65 -7.82 7.32 -5.88
C LEU A 65 -7.01 7.89 -7.03
N VAL A 66 -6.54 7.01 -7.89
CA VAL A 66 -5.74 7.33 -9.08
C VAL A 66 -6.47 6.85 -10.31
N VAL A 67 -6.47 7.66 -11.36
CA VAL A 67 -6.97 7.27 -12.67
C VAL A 67 -5.95 6.33 -13.31
N SER A 68 -6.41 5.19 -13.83
CA SER A 68 -5.53 4.16 -14.39
C SER A 68 -4.61 4.67 -15.49
N GLY A 69 -5.09 5.59 -16.33
CA GLY A 69 -4.28 6.20 -17.38
C GLY A 69 -3.11 7.03 -16.87
N ALA A 70 -3.19 7.55 -15.62
CA ALA A 70 -2.13 8.37 -15.04
C ALA A 70 -0.90 7.55 -14.64
N ILE A 71 -1.04 6.24 -14.47
CA ILE A 71 0.04 5.32 -14.09
C ILE A 71 0.38 4.32 -15.19
N ALA A 72 -0.03 4.59 -16.42
CA ALA A 72 0.23 3.71 -17.54
C ALA A 72 1.73 3.54 -17.79
N ASN A 73 2.12 2.31 -18.17
CA ASN A 73 3.48 1.92 -18.54
C ASN A 73 4.51 2.04 -17.41
N ARG A 74 4.07 2.10 -16.15
CA ARG A 74 4.94 2.08 -14.98
C ARG A 74 4.85 0.73 -14.28
N ARG A 75 5.99 0.21 -13.85
CA ARG A 75 6.02 -0.97 -12.98
C ARG A 75 5.75 -0.53 -11.55
N LEU A 76 4.70 -1.08 -10.96
CA LEU A 76 4.28 -0.73 -9.62
C LEU A 76 4.08 -2.00 -8.79
N TRP A 77 4.61 -2.00 -7.57
CA TRP A 77 4.27 -3.02 -6.60
C TRP A 77 2.95 -2.66 -5.95
N VAL A 78 2.03 -3.60 -5.95
CA VAL A 78 0.66 -3.39 -5.49
C VAL A 78 0.20 -4.54 -4.62
N HIS A 79 -0.80 -4.25 -3.77
CA HIS A 79 -1.75 -5.26 -3.31
C HIS A 79 -3.00 -5.17 -4.18
N TYR A 80 -3.62 -6.29 -4.45
CA TYR A 80 -4.81 -6.32 -5.30
C TYR A 80 -5.77 -7.40 -4.85
N THR A 81 -7.04 -7.17 -5.14
CA THR A 81 -8.10 -8.18 -5.01
C THR A 81 -8.68 -8.48 -6.39
N LEU A 82 -9.27 -9.64 -6.53
CA LEU A 82 -9.95 -10.06 -7.75
C LEU A 82 -11.46 -10.13 -7.49
N ASP A 83 -12.23 -9.83 -8.53
CA ASP A 83 -13.66 -10.09 -8.51
C ASP A 83 -13.96 -11.58 -8.81
N THR A 84 -15.23 -11.93 -8.86
CA THR A 84 -15.64 -13.30 -9.14
C THR A 84 -15.27 -13.77 -10.55
N GLY A 85 -15.06 -12.83 -11.48
CA GLY A 85 -14.62 -13.12 -12.85
C GLY A 85 -13.11 -13.17 -13.02
N GLY A 86 -12.32 -13.00 -11.95
CA GLY A 86 -10.86 -13.00 -12.02
C GLY A 86 -10.25 -11.69 -12.48
N GLN A 87 -11.01 -10.61 -12.55
CA GLN A 87 -10.51 -9.29 -12.90
C GLN A 87 -10.10 -8.51 -11.64
N LEU A 88 -9.13 -7.60 -11.78
CA LEU A 88 -8.67 -6.80 -10.64
C LEU A 88 -9.75 -5.80 -10.23
N LEU A 89 -10.11 -5.81 -8.96
CA LEU A 89 -11.18 -4.97 -8.41
C LEU A 89 -10.62 -3.82 -7.57
N ASP A 90 -9.86 -4.12 -6.52
CA ASP A 90 -9.19 -3.14 -5.70
C ASP A 90 -7.69 -3.28 -5.86
N VAL A 91 -7.00 -2.16 -6.04
CA VAL A 91 -5.56 -2.10 -6.22
C VAL A 91 -5.01 -0.99 -5.34
N TRP A 92 -3.96 -1.30 -4.59
CA TRP A 92 -3.23 -0.33 -3.76
C TRP A 92 -1.77 -0.30 -4.19
N VAL A 93 -1.31 0.84 -4.65
CA VAL A 93 0.12 1.06 -4.91
C VAL A 93 0.83 1.14 -3.57
N LEU A 94 1.87 0.36 -3.40
CA LEU A 94 2.54 0.20 -2.11
C LEU A 94 3.58 1.28 -1.86
N THR A 95 3.69 1.68 -0.61
CA THR A 95 4.79 2.50 -0.13
C THR A 95 6.04 1.64 0.10
N ALA A 96 7.21 2.29 0.22
CA ALA A 96 8.44 1.58 0.53
C ALA A 96 8.35 0.84 1.87
N THR A 97 7.69 1.41 2.87
CA THR A 97 7.49 0.76 4.18
C THR A 97 6.61 -0.48 4.06
N GLU A 98 5.53 -0.40 3.30
CA GLU A 98 4.64 -1.55 3.08
C GLU A 98 5.36 -2.70 2.37
N LEU A 99 6.26 -2.38 1.46
CA LEU A 99 7.07 -3.39 0.75
C LEU A 99 8.03 -4.15 1.67
N THR A 100 8.40 -3.60 2.80
CA THR A 100 9.27 -4.29 3.76
C THR A 100 8.57 -5.41 4.52
N ARG A 101 7.23 -5.42 4.52
CA ARG A 101 6.43 -6.42 5.23
C ARG A 101 6.14 -7.60 4.32
N PRO A 102 6.26 -8.83 4.82
CA PRO A 102 5.86 -10.02 4.05
C PRO A 102 4.38 -9.95 3.71
N TRP A 103 4.05 -10.35 2.49
CA TRP A 103 2.67 -10.46 2.05
C TRP A 103 2.58 -11.57 1.01
N PRO A 104 1.54 -12.43 1.05
CA PRO A 104 1.40 -13.50 0.07
C PRO A 104 1.22 -12.96 -1.33
N SER A 105 1.86 -13.59 -2.29
CA SER A 105 1.67 -13.28 -3.72
C SER A 105 0.78 -14.30 -4.43
N THR A 106 0.49 -15.41 -3.79
CA THR A 106 -0.39 -16.46 -4.33
C THR A 106 -1.45 -16.87 -3.32
N PRO A 107 -2.61 -17.38 -3.78
CA PRO A 107 -3.62 -17.91 -2.88
C PRO A 107 -3.11 -19.06 -2.01
N GLU A 108 -2.21 -19.88 -2.52
CA GLU A 108 -1.60 -21.00 -1.79
C GLU A 108 -0.78 -20.48 -0.61
N GLN A 109 0.02 -19.46 -0.81
CA GLN A 109 0.76 -18.82 0.28
C GLN A 109 -0.18 -18.23 1.32
N ALA A 110 -1.25 -17.56 0.88
CA ALA A 110 -2.24 -16.97 1.80
C ALA A 110 -2.92 -18.04 2.67
N ARG A 111 -3.15 -19.24 2.15
CA ARG A 111 -3.71 -20.35 2.93
C ARG A 111 -2.70 -20.94 3.91
N ALA A 112 -1.42 -20.94 3.55
CA ALA A 112 -0.36 -21.50 4.37
C ALA A 112 0.14 -20.55 5.46
N TRP A 113 0.03 -19.24 5.26
CA TRP A 113 0.52 -18.23 6.17
C TRP A 113 -0.59 -17.78 7.12
N ALA A 114 -0.19 -17.22 8.27
CA ALA A 114 -1.09 -16.65 9.24
C ALA A 114 -1.12 -15.12 9.13
N PHE A 115 -2.31 -14.54 9.14
CA PHE A 115 -2.52 -13.10 9.03
C PHE A 115 -3.00 -12.51 10.34
N ASP A 116 -2.33 -11.46 10.79
CA ASP A 116 -2.75 -10.63 11.93
C ASP A 116 -3.28 -9.30 11.40
N PRO A 117 -4.60 -9.08 11.38
CA PRO A 117 -5.18 -7.86 10.85
C PRO A 117 -4.86 -6.62 11.68
N ALA A 118 -4.65 -6.77 12.98
CA ALA A 118 -4.32 -5.63 13.85
C ALA A 118 -2.93 -5.08 13.54
N LEU A 119 -1.97 -5.94 13.24
CA LEU A 119 -0.60 -5.56 12.89
C LEU A 119 -0.39 -5.46 11.38
N GLN A 120 -1.37 -5.84 10.57
CA GLN A 120 -1.24 -5.92 9.12
C GLN A 120 0.01 -6.70 8.70
N SER A 121 0.24 -7.83 9.35
CA SER A 121 1.42 -8.65 9.12
C SER A 121 1.06 -10.12 8.88
N TRP A 122 1.86 -10.75 8.07
CA TRP A 122 1.77 -12.16 7.74
C TRP A 122 2.95 -12.91 8.32
N SER A 123 2.69 -14.07 8.89
CA SER A 123 3.71 -14.98 9.40
C SER A 123 3.78 -16.20 8.50
N ARG A 124 4.99 -16.51 8.06
CA ARG A 124 5.26 -17.74 7.32
C ARG A 124 5.28 -18.93 8.27
N PRO A 125 4.89 -20.13 7.80
CA PRO A 125 5.02 -21.34 8.61
C PRO A 125 6.46 -21.68 8.93
#